data_a61df0b07b352d25a29000be201da7fb
#
_entry.id   a61df0b07b352d25a29000be201da7fb
#
_cell.length_a   1.000
_cell.length_b   1.000
_cell.length_c   1.000
_cell.angle_alpha   90.00
_cell.angle_beta   90.00
_cell.angle_gamma   90.00
#
_symmetry.space_group_name_H-M   'P 1'
#
loop_
_entity.id
_entity.type
_entity.pdbx_description
1 polymer ?
#
loop_
_entity_poly.entity_id
_entity_poly.type
_entity_poly.pdbx_seq_one_letter_code
_entity_poly.pdbx_strand_id
1 'polypeptide(L)'
;MKLWNISFGFFGVQIAYALQSANISRIFATLGADPHQLSYFWILPPLMGIIVQPIIGTLSDKTWCRFGRRIPYLFIGAAIAVLVMCLLPNSGSFGMAVSTAMVFGLCALMFLDTSINMAMQPFKMLVGDMVNEKQKALAYSIQSFLCNAGSLVGYVFPFLFTILGISNLAPKGVVPDTVIYSFYIGAAILILCVIYTTVKVKEMPPAEYAEYHGLKKNLDEEKVNVVKLLKDAPKAFWTVGLVQFFCWAAFMYMWTYTNGAIAETCWQTTDPTTAGYQAAGNWVGVLFAVQAVGSVIWAIVLPNITDRKLAYSISLSIGAVGFCMIPFVSDQYMLFIPYVMIGCAWAAMLAMPFAIVTNALEGYGHMGVYLGLFNGTICIPQIAAAALGGIVFQLIGGRQCDMLMVAGILLVIGAICVFVVKDRTLKQVESSNPKQELYEM
;
A
#
# COMPACT_ATOMS: atom_id res chain seq x y z
N MET A 1 5.55 -16.47 -23.46
CA MET A 1 4.39 -15.96 -22.69
C MET A 1 4.38 -14.44 -22.76
N LYS A 2 3.21 -13.79 -22.89
CA LYS A 2 3.16 -12.31 -22.88
C LYS A 2 3.31 -11.83 -21.43
N LEU A 3 4.21 -10.88 -21.15
CA LEU A 3 4.49 -10.34 -19.81
C LEU A 3 3.24 -9.78 -19.12
N TRP A 4 2.33 -9.20 -19.87
CA TRP A 4 1.04 -8.69 -19.38
C TRP A 4 0.20 -9.78 -18.67
N ASN A 5 0.22 -11.03 -19.18
CA ASN A 5 -0.61 -12.08 -18.61
C ASN A 5 -0.23 -12.44 -17.18
N ILE A 6 1.07 -12.33 -16.84
CA ILE A 6 1.59 -12.64 -15.50
C ILE A 6 1.05 -11.66 -14.47
N SER A 7 0.95 -10.39 -14.82
CA SER A 7 0.62 -9.31 -13.89
C SER A 7 -0.82 -8.81 -14.01
N PHE A 8 -1.61 -9.29 -14.98
CA PHE A 8 -2.94 -8.74 -15.25
C PHE A 8 -3.90 -8.86 -14.05
N GLY A 9 -3.86 -9.98 -13.34
CA GLY A 9 -4.67 -10.15 -12.13
C GLY A 9 -4.30 -9.18 -11.00
N PHE A 10 -3.09 -8.64 -11.01
CA PHE A 10 -2.66 -7.65 -10.03
C PHE A 10 -3.44 -6.32 -10.15
N PHE A 11 -3.91 -5.98 -11.35
CA PHE A 11 -4.83 -4.86 -11.58
C PHE A 11 -6.10 -5.00 -10.73
N GLY A 12 -6.73 -6.19 -10.73
CA GLY A 12 -7.92 -6.45 -9.90
C GLY A 12 -7.63 -6.40 -8.40
N VAL A 13 -6.49 -6.96 -7.97
CA VAL A 13 -6.07 -6.92 -6.56
C VAL A 13 -5.89 -5.47 -6.09
N GLN A 14 -5.34 -4.61 -6.94
CA GLN A 14 -5.15 -3.21 -6.61
C GLN A 14 -6.45 -2.40 -6.56
N ILE A 15 -7.45 -2.76 -7.36
CA ILE A 15 -8.80 -2.18 -7.22
C ILE A 15 -9.36 -2.47 -5.82
N ALA A 16 -9.25 -3.72 -5.35
CA ALA A 16 -9.72 -4.10 -4.02
C ALA A 16 -8.98 -3.31 -2.91
N TYR A 17 -7.65 -3.22 -3.03
CA TYR A 17 -6.83 -2.46 -2.09
C TYR A 17 -7.15 -0.95 -2.09
N ALA A 18 -7.39 -0.36 -3.25
CA ALA A 18 -7.76 1.04 -3.39
C ALA A 18 -9.14 1.34 -2.80
N LEU A 19 -10.13 0.49 -3.07
CA LEU A 19 -11.47 0.60 -2.47
C LEU A 19 -11.40 0.51 -0.95
N GLN A 20 -10.61 -0.41 -0.42
CA GLN A 20 -10.36 -0.53 1.00
C GLN A 20 -9.73 0.75 1.56
N SER A 21 -8.59 1.18 1.03
CA SER A 21 -7.84 2.33 1.57
C SER A 21 -8.62 3.65 1.53
N ALA A 22 -9.49 3.84 0.54
CA ALA A 22 -10.30 5.04 0.43
C ALA A 22 -11.59 5.01 1.28
N ASN A 23 -12.13 3.83 1.59
CA ASN A 23 -13.47 3.73 2.16
C ASN A 23 -13.56 3.12 3.57
N ILE A 24 -12.49 2.51 4.11
CA ILE A 24 -12.55 1.86 5.43
C ILE A 24 -12.97 2.83 6.53
N SER A 25 -12.31 4.00 6.63
CA SER A 25 -12.66 5.02 7.63
C SER A 25 -14.11 5.49 7.46
N ARG A 26 -14.56 5.68 6.21
CA ARG A 26 -15.95 6.04 5.88
C ARG A 26 -16.95 4.97 6.33
N ILE A 27 -16.67 3.70 6.02
CA ILE A 27 -17.54 2.57 6.38
C ILE A 27 -17.67 2.49 7.90
N PHE A 28 -16.58 2.48 8.65
CA PHE A 28 -16.63 2.37 10.11
C PHE A 28 -17.25 3.60 10.78
N ALA A 29 -16.98 4.81 10.28
CA ALA A 29 -17.65 6.02 10.75
C ALA A 29 -19.17 5.96 10.51
N THR A 30 -19.62 5.47 9.35
CA THR A 30 -21.04 5.29 9.02
C THR A 30 -21.69 4.24 9.91
N LEU A 31 -20.97 3.17 10.29
CA LEU A 31 -21.44 2.18 11.26
C LEU A 31 -21.54 2.73 12.69
N GLY A 32 -20.95 3.87 12.97
CA GLY A 32 -21.02 4.55 14.28
C GLY A 32 -19.72 4.55 15.07
N ALA A 33 -18.57 4.28 14.43
CA ALA A 33 -17.27 4.39 15.08
C ALA A 33 -16.93 5.86 15.37
N ASP A 34 -16.45 6.11 16.58
CA ASP A 34 -15.96 7.42 16.99
C ASP A 34 -14.64 7.75 16.26
N PRO A 35 -14.36 9.03 15.91
CA PRO A 35 -13.12 9.40 15.23
C PRO A 35 -11.84 8.93 15.94
N HIS A 36 -11.81 8.90 17.27
CA HIS A 36 -10.65 8.40 18.01
C HIS A 36 -10.48 6.88 17.91
N GLN A 37 -11.54 6.12 17.58
CA GLN A 37 -11.50 4.68 17.39
C GLN A 37 -11.10 4.28 15.97
N LEU A 38 -11.27 5.18 14.99
CA LEU A 38 -11.00 4.88 13.58
C LEU A 38 -9.58 4.37 13.35
N SER A 39 -8.59 4.90 14.05
CA SER A 39 -7.20 4.49 13.91
C SER A 39 -6.97 3.02 14.29
N TYR A 40 -7.71 2.48 15.25
CA TYR A 40 -7.53 1.09 15.68
C TYR A 40 -7.90 0.07 14.60
N PHE A 41 -8.87 0.40 13.73
CA PHE A 41 -9.22 -0.47 12.60
C PHE A 41 -8.06 -0.58 11.59
N TRP A 42 -7.25 0.45 11.50
CA TRP A 42 -6.09 0.50 10.60
C TRP A 42 -4.85 -0.27 11.10
N ILE A 43 -4.92 -0.89 12.28
CA ILE A 43 -3.88 -1.83 12.74
C ILE A 43 -3.89 -3.11 11.89
N LEU A 44 -5.07 -3.55 11.43
CA LEU A 44 -5.24 -4.84 10.75
C LEU A 44 -4.49 -4.95 9.42
N PRO A 45 -4.58 -3.99 8.47
CA PRO A 45 -3.90 -4.13 7.19
C PRO A 45 -2.40 -4.39 7.30
N PRO A 46 -1.59 -3.57 8.00
CA PRO A 46 -0.16 -3.83 8.12
C PRO A 46 0.16 -5.07 8.97
N LEU A 47 -0.67 -5.38 9.98
CA LEU A 47 -0.50 -6.58 10.79
C LEU A 47 -0.67 -7.85 9.94
N MET A 48 -1.73 -7.90 9.10
CA MET A 48 -1.92 -9.02 8.18
C MET A 48 -0.80 -9.07 7.13
N GLY A 49 -0.31 -7.93 6.66
CA GLY A 49 0.83 -7.87 5.74
C GLY A 49 2.10 -8.53 6.32
N ILE A 50 2.44 -8.25 7.56
CA ILE A 50 3.61 -8.86 8.24
C ILE A 50 3.43 -10.37 8.45
N ILE A 51 2.22 -10.82 8.80
CA ILE A 51 1.97 -12.21 9.16
C ILE A 51 1.74 -13.07 7.90
N VAL A 52 0.85 -12.64 7.02
CA VAL A 52 0.35 -13.48 5.91
C VAL A 52 1.37 -13.61 4.79
N GLN A 53 2.05 -12.51 4.41
CA GLN A 53 2.96 -12.55 3.26
C GLN A 53 4.13 -13.56 3.43
N PRO A 54 4.85 -13.62 4.55
CA PRO A 54 5.90 -14.63 4.76
C PRO A 54 5.35 -16.07 4.80
N ILE A 55 4.19 -16.26 5.44
CA ILE A 55 3.55 -17.58 5.54
C ILE A 55 3.19 -18.08 4.13
N ILE A 56 2.50 -17.27 3.34
CA ILE A 56 2.08 -17.65 1.98
C ILE A 56 3.29 -17.80 1.06
N GLY A 57 4.31 -16.94 1.20
CA GLY A 57 5.58 -17.09 0.49
C GLY A 57 6.16 -18.49 0.71
N THR A 58 6.37 -18.86 1.98
CA THR A 58 6.95 -20.15 2.36
C THR A 58 6.07 -21.35 1.97
N LEU A 59 4.77 -21.27 2.20
CA LEU A 59 3.84 -22.35 1.85
C LEU A 59 3.80 -22.56 0.34
N SER A 60 3.73 -21.49 -0.45
CA SER A 60 3.69 -21.59 -1.90
C SER A 60 4.99 -22.13 -2.50
N ASP A 61 6.15 -21.91 -1.84
CA ASP A 61 7.42 -22.53 -2.25
C ASP A 61 7.42 -24.07 -2.09
N LYS A 62 6.73 -24.57 -1.08
CA LYS A 62 6.66 -26.00 -0.74
C LYS A 62 5.52 -26.74 -1.45
N THR A 63 4.57 -26.01 -2.02
CA THR A 63 3.39 -26.58 -2.65
C THR A 63 3.65 -26.78 -4.15
N TRP A 64 3.21 -27.91 -4.68
CA TRP A 64 3.09 -28.12 -6.12
C TRP A 64 1.83 -28.93 -6.42
N CYS A 65 1.02 -28.42 -7.35
CA CYS A 65 -0.15 -29.14 -7.85
C CYS A 65 -0.28 -28.94 -9.36
N ARG A 66 -1.30 -29.53 -9.96
CA ARG A 66 -1.54 -29.43 -11.42
C ARG A 66 -1.71 -28.00 -11.96
N PHE A 67 -2.02 -27.05 -11.09
CA PHE A 67 -2.19 -25.63 -11.44
C PHE A 67 -0.91 -24.81 -11.23
N GLY A 68 0.12 -25.37 -10.60
CA GLY A 68 1.34 -24.70 -10.24
C GLY A 68 1.55 -24.62 -8.72
N ARG A 69 2.47 -23.79 -8.27
CA ARG A 69 2.77 -23.56 -6.85
C ARG A 69 2.20 -22.23 -6.34
N ARG A 70 2.19 -21.17 -7.16
CA ARG A 70 1.72 -19.82 -6.81
C ARG A 70 0.24 -19.61 -7.10
N ILE A 71 -0.21 -20.10 -8.24
CA ILE A 71 -1.57 -19.90 -8.76
C ILE A 71 -2.66 -20.35 -7.78
N PRO A 72 -2.57 -21.50 -7.07
CA PRO A 72 -3.61 -21.89 -6.12
C PRO A 72 -3.83 -20.87 -5.00
N TYR A 73 -2.75 -20.34 -4.42
CA TYR A 73 -2.84 -19.35 -3.35
C TYR A 73 -3.41 -18.02 -3.85
N LEU A 74 -2.99 -17.60 -5.03
CA LEU A 74 -3.49 -16.41 -5.71
C LEU A 74 -5.00 -16.51 -5.96
N PHE A 75 -5.46 -17.64 -6.48
CA PHE A 75 -6.87 -17.87 -6.80
C PHE A 75 -7.73 -17.96 -5.53
N ILE A 76 -7.30 -18.74 -4.53
CA ILE A 76 -8.02 -18.90 -3.26
C ILE A 76 -8.09 -17.55 -2.52
N GLY A 77 -6.97 -16.81 -2.45
CA GLY A 77 -6.95 -15.48 -1.85
C GLY A 77 -7.92 -14.54 -2.54
N ALA A 78 -7.93 -14.47 -3.86
CA ALA A 78 -8.86 -13.65 -4.62
C ALA A 78 -10.33 -14.07 -4.43
N ALA A 79 -10.62 -15.37 -4.41
CA ALA A 79 -11.98 -15.88 -4.21
C ALA A 79 -12.53 -15.50 -2.82
N ILE A 80 -11.72 -15.63 -1.77
CA ILE A 80 -12.09 -15.20 -0.43
C ILE A 80 -12.25 -13.67 -0.38
N ALA A 81 -11.34 -12.92 -1.01
CA ALA A 81 -11.43 -11.46 -1.07
C ALA A 81 -12.74 -10.98 -1.71
N VAL A 82 -13.17 -11.62 -2.80
CA VAL A 82 -14.45 -11.33 -3.48
C VAL A 82 -15.64 -11.50 -2.55
N LEU A 83 -15.70 -12.60 -1.82
CA LEU A 83 -16.78 -12.84 -0.85
C LEU A 83 -16.79 -11.76 0.24
N VAL A 84 -15.63 -11.44 0.79
CA VAL A 84 -15.51 -10.46 1.87
C VAL A 84 -15.76 -9.05 1.38
N MET A 85 -15.35 -8.70 0.15
CA MET A 85 -15.69 -7.42 -0.47
C MET A 85 -17.21 -7.22 -0.61
N CYS A 86 -17.98 -8.29 -0.78
CA CYS A 86 -19.42 -8.21 -0.76
C CYS A 86 -20.01 -8.09 0.66
N LEU A 87 -19.35 -8.63 1.67
CA LEU A 87 -19.84 -8.62 3.06
C LEU A 87 -19.50 -7.34 3.81
N LEU A 88 -18.27 -6.84 3.66
CA LEU A 88 -17.77 -5.69 4.44
C LEU A 88 -18.63 -4.42 4.32
N PRO A 89 -18.98 -3.91 3.13
CA PRO A 89 -19.80 -2.70 3.04
C PRO A 89 -21.25 -2.93 3.48
N ASN A 90 -21.70 -4.18 3.56
CA ASN A 90 -23.06 -4.54 4.02
C ASN A 90 -23.14 -4.76 5.54
N SER A 91 -22.06 -4.54 6.30
CA SER A 91 -22.04 -4.80 7.75
C SER A 91 -23.17 -4.12 8.52
N GLY A 92 -23.62 -2.94 8.08
CA GLY A 92 -24.77 -2.24 8.68
C GLY A 92 -26.14 -2.64 8.15
N SER A 93 -26.22 -3.42 7.07
CA SER A 93 -27.48 -3.74 6.39
C SER A 93 -28.19 -4.99 6.94
N PHE A 94 -27.54 -5.76 7.81
CA PHE A 94 -28.09 -7.03 8.34
C PHE A 94 -29.00 -6.86 9.55
N GLY A 95 -29.39 -5.64 9.90
CA GLY A 95 -30.28 -5.39 11.05
C GLY A 95 -29.64 -5.70 12.42
N MET A 96 -28.33 -5.81 12.50
CA MET A 96 -27.59 -6.05 13.73
C MET A 96 -27.48 -4.80 14.59
N ALA A 97 -27.31 -4.98 15.92
CA ALA A 97 -26.94 -3.86 16.78
C ALA A 97 -25.58 -3.25 16.34
N VAL A 98 -25.40 -1.94 16.56
CA VAL A 98 -24.20 -1.20 16.13
C VAL A 98 -22.90 -1.88 16.56
N SER A 99 -22.81 -2.33 17.81
CA SER A 99 -21.63 -3.05 18.33
C SER A 99 -21.36 -4.35 17.58
N THR A 100 -22.40 -5.11 17.26
CA THR A 100 -22.30 -6.37 16.50
C THR A 100 -21.91 -6.09 15.05
N ALA A 101 -22.50 -5.07 14.42
CA ALA A 101 -22.15 -4.65 13.07
C ALA A 101 -20.68 -4.21 12.97
N MET A 102 -20.18 -3.50 13.99
CA MET A 102 -18.76 -3.11 14.07
C MET A 102 -17.82 -4.32 14.21
N VAL A 103 -18.15 -5.26 15.09
CA VAL A 103 -17.33 -6.49 15.23
C VAL A 103 -17.37 -7.32 13.94
N PHE A 104 -18.54 -7.44 13.31
CA PHE A 104 -18.66 -8.11 12.02
C PHE A 104 -17.80 -7.42 10.94
N GLY A 105 -17.87 -6.09 10.83
CA GLY A 105 -17.04 -5.29 9.92
C GLY A 105 -15.55 -5.46 10.17
N LEU A 106 -15.14 -5.49 11.45
CA LEU A 106 -13.76 -5.71 11.85
C LEU A 106 -13.26 -7.11 11.44
N CYS A 107 -14.06 -8.15 11.68
CA CYS A 107 -13.74 -9.51 11.21
C CYS A 107 -13.67 -9.57 9.68
N ALA A 108 -14.63 -8.95 8.99
CA ALA A 108 -14.62 -8.87 7.53
C ALA A 108 -13.37 -8.15 7.02
N LEU A 109 -12.97 -7.03 7.64
CA LEU A 109 -11.74 -6.33 7.28
C LEU A 109 -10.50 -7.22 7.48
N MET A 110 -10.40 -7.93 8.59
CA MET A 110 -9.29 -8.86 8.85
C MET A 110 -9.21 -9.95 7.78
N PHE A 111 -10.33 -10.55 7.39
CA PHE A 111 -10.38 -11.54 6.33
C PHE A 111 -10.06 -10.93 4.95
N LEU A 112 -10.48 -9.70 4.70
CA LEU A 112 -10.17 -8.99 3.46
C LEU A 112 -8.65 -8.77 3.35
N ASP A 113 -8.02 -8.24 4.39
CA ASP A 113 -6.58 -8.01 4.42
C ASP A 113 -5.79 -9.31 4.28
N THR A 114 -6.21 -10.35 4.99
CA THR A 114 -5.61 -11.69 4.87
C THR A 114 -5.66 -12.19 3.44
N SER A 115 -6.82 -12.12 2.81
CA SER A 115 -7.05 -12.66 1.46
C SER A 115 -6.39 -11.82 0.36
N ILE A 116 -6.38 -10.50 0.50
CA ILE A 116 -5.64 -9.61 -0.42
C ILE A 116 -4.14 -9.88 -0.34
N ASN A 117 -3.57 -9.99 0.86
CA ASN A 117 -2.15 -10.30 1.04
C ASN A 117 -1.80 -11.71 0.54
N MET A 118 -2.72 -12.68 0.73
CA MET A 118 -2.58 -14.04 0.20
C MET A 118 -2.54 -14.06 -1.33
N ALA A 119 -3.32 -13.22 -2.00
CA ALA A 119 -3.32 -13.09 -3.46
C ALA A 119 -2.12 -12.27 -3.96
N MET A 120 -1.78 -11.17 -3.26
CA MET A 120 -0.75 -10.22 -3.68
C MET A 120 0.66 -10.83 -3.68
N GLN A 121 1.00 -11.65 -2.68
CA GLN A 121 2.33 -12.21 -2.56
C GLN A 121 2.72 -13.11 -3.74
N PRO A 122 1.89 -14.08 -4.20
CA PRO A 122 2.17 -14.85 -5.40
C PRO A 122 2.38 -14.00 -6.66
N PHE A 123 1.62 -12.90 -6.84
CA PHE A 123 1.84 -12.01 -7.99
C PHE A 123 3.23 -11.38 -8.01
N LYS A 124 3.72 -10.93 -6.86
CA LYS A 124 5.08 -10.38 -6.74
C LYS A 124 6.14 -11.42 -7.10
N MET A 125 5.91 -12.68 -6.73
CA MET A 125 6.86 -13.78 -6.93
C MET A 125 6.82 -14.34 -8.34
N LEU A 126 5.65 -14.41 -9.01
CA LEU A 126 5.50 -14.95 -10.36
C LEU A 126 6.42 -14.26 -11.39
N VAL A 127 6.61 -12.96 -11.29
CA VAL A 127 7.53 -12.24 -12.18
C VAL A 127 8.97 -12.70 -11.96
N GLY A 128 9.39 -12.85 -10.70
CA GLY A 128 10.71 -13.36 -10.36
C GLY A 128 10.94 -14.79 -10.81
N ASP A 129 9.91 -15.63 -10.68
CA ASP A 129 9.98 -17.07 -10.97
C ASP A 129 9.98 -17.39 -12.47
N MET A 130 9.28 -16.62 -13.30
CA MET A 130 8.95 -17.00 -14.67
C MET A 130 9.56 -16.10 -15.75
N VAL A 131 10.14 -14.96 -15.37
CA VAL A 131 10.70 -13.98 -16.32
C VAL A 131 12.21 -14.02 -16.28
N ASN A 132 12.86 -14.07 -17.46
CA ASN A 132 14.32 -14.04 -17.55
C ASN A 132 14.87 -12.66 -17.13
N GLU A 133 16.13 -12.62 -16.70
CA GLU A 133 16.79 -11.42 -16.17
C GLU A 133 16.70 -10.22 -17.13
N LYS A 134 16.86 -10.44 -18.45
CA LYS A 134 16.81 -9.38 -19.47
C LYS A 134 15.44 -8.70 -19.56
N GLN A 135 14.37 -9.38 -19.20
CA GLN A 135 12.99 -8.88 -19.30
C GLN A 135 12.37 -8.54 -17.94
N LYS A 136 13.03 -8.84 -16.81
CA LYS A 136 12.51 -8.58 -15.48
C LYS A 136 12.16 -7.12 -15.26
N ALA A 137 13.03 -6.20 -15.66
CA ALA A 137 12.77 -4.76 -15.51
C ALA A 137 11.48 -4.34 -16.24
N LEU A 138 11.28 -4.81 -17.47
CA LEU A 138 10.06 -4.54 -18.24
C LEU A 138 8.83 -5.18 -17.57
N ALA A 139 8.95 -6.42 -17.08
CA ALA A 139 7.85 -7.12 -16.42
C ALA A 139 7.40 -6.42 -15.14
N TYR A 140 8.34 -5.97 -14.29
CA TYR A 140 8.02 -5.18 -13.10
C TYR A 140 7.45 -3.79 -13.45
N SER A 141 7.88 -3.17 -14.55
CA SER A 141 7.30 -1.92 -15.03
C SER A 141 5.84 -2.11 -15.45
N ILE A 142 5.52 -3.19 -16.18
CA ILE A 142 4.14 -3.56 -16.53
C ILE A 142 3.31 -3.84 -15.27
N GLN A 143 3.87 -4.56 -14.30
CA GLN A 143 3.19 -4.84 -13.03
C GLN A 143 2.90 -3.55 -12.26
N SER A 144 3.85 -2.63 -12.19
CA SER A 144 3.69 -1.32 -11.56
C SER A 144 2.63 -0.46 -12.28
N PHE A 145 2.62 -0.47 -13.60
CA PHE A 145 1.59 0.22 -14.38
C PHE A 145 0.18 -0.32 -14.07
N LEU A 146 0.00 -1.65 -14.10
CA LEU A 146 -1.27 -2.29 -13.78
C LEU A 146 -1.71 -2.04 -12.33
N CYS A 147 -0.76 -2.01 -11.39
CA CYS A 147 -0.98 -1.66 -10.00
C CYS A 147 -1.56 -0.24 -9.87
N ASN A 148 -0.89 0.75 -10.47
CA ASN A 148 -1.33 2.14 -10.40
C ASN A 148 -2.66 2.37 -11.15
N ALA A 149 -2.85 1.75 -12.31
CA ALA A 149 -4.10 1.82 -13.06
C ALA A 149 -5.27 1.20 -12.27
N GLY A 150 -5.06 0.07 -11.61
CA GLY A 150 -6.06 -0.56 -10.75
C GLY A 150 -6.42 0.33 -9.56
N SER A 151 -5.42 0.91 -8.91
CA SER A 151 -5.65 1.84 -7.79
C SER A 151 -6.47 3.05 -8.23
N LEU A 152 -6.12 3.66 -9.36
CA LEU A 152 -6.85 4.81 -9.91
C LEU A 152 -8.32 4.49 -10.17
N VAL A 153 -8.59 3.35 -10.80
CA VAL A 153 -9.96 2.88 -11.08
C VAL A 153 -10.74 2.65 -9.77
N GLY A 154 -10.12 1.96 -8.79
CA GLY A 154 -10.75 1.70 -7.50
C GLY A 154 -11.08 2.98 -6.73
N TYR A 155 -10.19 3.95 -6.72
CA TYR A 155 -10.40 5.22 -6.03
C TYR A 155 -11.59 6.03 -6.58
N VAL A 156 -11.82 6.01 -7.88
CA VAL A 156 -12.82 6.86 -8.54
C VAL A 156 -14.22 6.23 -8.55
N PHE A 157 -14.37 4.94 -8.28
CA PHE A 157 -15.66 4.25 -8.38
C PHE A 157 -16.82 4.89 -7.61
N PRO A 158 -16.72 5.22 -6.29
CA PRO A 158 -17.86 5.79 -5.57
C PRO A 158 -18.30 7.14 -6.14
N PHE A 159 -17.34 7.96 -6.57
CA PHE A 159 -17.62 9.23 -7.24
C PHE A 159 -18.31 9.04 -8.60
N LEU A 160 -17.80 8.10 -9.41
CA LEU A 160 -18.38 7.79 -10.72
C LEU A 160 -19.81 7.30 -10.60
N PHE A 161 -20.11 6.42 -9.63
CA PHE A 161 -21.46 5.92 -9.42
C PHE A 161 -22.42 6.99 -8.95
N THR A 162 -21.95 7.98 -8.20
CA THR A 162 -22.78 9.15 -7.86
C THR A 162 -23.14 9.95 -9.12
N ILE A 163 -22.20 10.15 -10.04
CA ILE A 163 -22.48 10.83 -11.34
C ILE A 163 -23.49 10.02 -12.16
N LEU A 164 -23.44 8.70 -12.10
CA LEU A 164 -24.38 7.81 -12.78
C LEU A 164 -25.77 7.75 -12.10
N GLY A 165 -25.99 8.52 -11.04
CA GLY A 165 -27.28 8.64 -10.36
C GLY A 165 -27.54 7.61 -9.26
N ILE A 166 -26.52 6.83 -8.84
CA ILE A 166 -26.65 5.92 -7.70
C ILE A 166 -26.63 6.73 -6.39
N SER A 167 -27.51 6.37 -5.44
CA SER A 167 -27.65 7.08 -4.19
C SER A 167 -26.39 7.05 -3.35
N ASN A 168 -25.92 8.24 -2.95
CA ASN A 168 -24.82 8.42 -2.01
C ASN A 168 -25.30 8.64 -0.57
N LEU A 169 -26.60 8.46 -0.32
CA LEU A 169 -27.23 8.57 0.99
C LEU A 169 -27.84 7.24 1.37
N ALA A 170 -27.79 6.91 2.65
CA ALA A 170 -28.37 5.71 3.23
C ALA A 170 -28.95 6.01 4.62
N PRO A 171 -29.83 5.16 5.17
CA PRO A 171 -30.27 5.25 6.56
C PRO A 171 -29.08 5.20 7.53
N LYS A 172 -29.29 5.72 8.74
CA LYS A 172 -28.26 5.72 9.79
C LYS A 172 -27.74 4.29 10.03
N GLY A 173 -26.41 4.15 10.05
CA GLY A 173 -25.75 2.86 10.26
C GLY A 173 -25.62 1.99 9.00
N VAL A 174 -26.10 2.44 7.85
CA VAL A 174 -26.02 1.73 6.57
C VAL A 174 -25.08 2.48 5.63
N VAL A 175 -24.19 1.75 4.98
CA VAL A 175 -23.23 2.30 4.01
C VAL A 175 -23.98 2.66 2.71
N PRO A 176 -23.69 3.82 2.06
CA PRO A 176 -24.34 4.22 0.81
C PRO A 176 -24.13 3.23 -0.34
N ASP A 177 -25.14 3.13 -1.22
CA ASP A 177 -25.13 2.23 -2.38
C ASP A 177 -23.94 2.48 -3.31
N THR A 178 -23.49 3.73 -3.45
CA THR A 178 -22.28 4.07 -4.23
C THR A 178 -21.06 3.30 -3.77
N VAL A 179 -20.88 3.13 -2.47
CA VAL A 179 -19.76 2.35 -1.89
C VAL A 179 -20.03 0.87 -2.06
N ILE A 180 -21.24 0.38 -1.75
CA ILE A 180 -21.61 -1.04 -1.86
C ILE A 180 -21.37 -1.53 -3.29
N TYR A 181 -21.89 -0.83 -4.30
CA TYR A 181 -21.71 -1.21 -5.69
C TYR A 181 -20.27 -1.07 -6.17
N SER A 182 -19.50 -0.12 -5.62
CA SER A 182 -18.07 -0.02 -5.91
C SER A 182 -17.33 -1.29 -5.48
N PHE A 183 -17.63 -1.81 -4.30
CA PHE A 183 -17.05 -3.06 -3.82
C PHE A 183 -17.53 -4.27 -4.63
N TYR A 184 -18.81 -4.34 -5.05
CA TYR A 184 -19.33 -5.44 -5.87
C TYR A 184 -18.68 -5.47 -7.25
N ILE A 185 -18.58 -4.33 -7.92
CA ILE A 185 -17.95 -4.25 -9.24
C ILE A 185 -16.43 -4.46 -9.14
N GLY A 186 -15.80 -3.89 -8.11
CA GLY A 186 -14.40 -4.16 -7.82
C GLY A 186 -14.11 -5.65 -7.58
N ALA A 187 -15.00 -6.34 -6.85
CA ALA A 187 -14.93 -7.77 -6.63
C ALA A 187 -15.10 -8.58 -7.93
N ALA A 188 -16.05 -8.19 -8.78
CA ALA A 188 -16.25 -8.81 -10.09
C ALA A 188 -15.03 -8.64 -10.99
N ILE A 189 -14.43 -7.44 -11.04
CA ILE A 189 -13.22 -7.19 -11.82
C ILE A 189 -12.04 -7.99 -11.24
N LEU A 190 -11.88 -8.03 -9.92
CA LEU A 190 -10.83 -8.80 -9.24
C LEU A 190 -10.86 -10.26 -9.70
N ILE A 191 -12.03 -10.93 -9.57
CA ILE A 191 -12.10 -12.35 -9.90
C ILE A 191 -11.90 -12.61 -11.39
N LEU A 192 -12.43 -11.75 -12.27
CA LEU A 192 -12.24 -11.88 -13.72
C LEU A 192 -10.77 -11.73 -14.12
N CYS A 193 -10.08 -10.74 -13.55
CA CYS A 193 -8.64 -10.52 -13.80
C CYS A 193 -7.80 -11.68 -13.29
N VAL A 194 -8.14 -12.23 -12.12
CA VAL A 194 -7.44 -13.38 -11.54
C VAL A 194 -7.69 -14.64 -12.34
N ILE A 195 -8.93 -14.92 -12.76
CA ILE A 195 -9.26 -16.04 -13.65
C ILE A 195 -8.47 -15.92 -14.96
N TYR A 196 -8.43 -14.72 -15.56
CA TYR A 196 -7.64 -14.49 -16.77
C TYR A 196 -6.17 -14.89 -16.58
N THR A 197 -5.54 -14.40 -15.51
CA THR A 197 -4.14 -14.74 -15.22
C THR A 197 -3.97 -16.25 -14.97
N THR A 198 -4.85 -16.87 -14.18
CA THR A 198 -4.81 -18.30 -13.84
C THR A 198 -4.92 -19.19 -15.08
N VAL A 199 -5.75 -18.81 -16.05
CA VAL A 199 -5.94 -19.57 -17.30
C VAL A 199 -4.78 -19.37 -18.27
N LYS A 200 -4.21 -18.14 -18.34
CA LYS A 200 -3.17 -17.81 -19.32
C LYS A 200 -1.75 -18.14 -18.86
N VAL A 201 -1.52 -18.21 -17.56
CA VAL A 201 -0.20 -18.47 -16.98
C VAL A 201 -0.10 -19.95 -16.57
N LYS A 202 0.90 -20.62 -17.11
CA LYS A 202 1.29 -21.98 -16.71
C LYS A 202 2.64 -21.89 -16.04
N GLU A 203 2.69 -22.25 -14.77
CA GLU A 203 3.95 -22.27 -14.01
C GLU A 203 4.86 -23.42 -14.46
N MET A 204 6.17 -23.22 -14.34
CA MET A 204 7.17 -24.24 -14.64
C MET A 204 7.08 -25.40 -13.62
N PRO A 205 7.12 -26.66 -14.06
CA PRO A 205 7.26 -27.81 -13.16
C PRO A 205 8.53 -27.69 -12.29
N PRO A 206 8.57 -28.28 -11.07
CA PRO A 206 9.71 -28.15 -10.17
C PRO A 206 11.06 -28.52 -10.76
N ALA A 207 11.09 -29.56 -11.62
CA ALA A 207 12.31 -29.97 -12.29
C ALA A 207 12.82 -28.93 -13.30
N GLU A 208 11.91 -28.39 -14.11
CA GLU A 208 12.21 -27.34 -15.10
C GLU A 208 12.58 -26.02 -14.40
N TYR A 209 11.90 -25.71 -13.30
CA TYR A 209 12.21 -24.54 -12.46
C TYR A 209 13.62 -24.61 -11.86
N ALA A 210 13.99 -25.79 -11.33
CA ALA A 210 15.31 -26.00 -10.74
C ALA A 210 16.43 -25.89 -11.81
N GLU A 211 16.20 -26.44 -13.01
CA GLU A 211 17.10 -26.31 -14.14
C GLU A 211 17.24 -24.87 -14.62
N TYR A 212 16.11 -24.16 -14.79
CA TYR A 212 16.07 -22.77 -15.23
C TYR A 212 16.81 -21.82 -14.30
N HIS A 213 16.69 -22.03 -12.96
CA HIS A 213 17.37 -21.22 -11.95
C HIS A 213 18.71 -21.76 -11.51
N GLY A 214 19.23 -22.83 -12.10
CA GLY A 214 20.53 -23.44 -11.77
C GLY A 214 20.60 -23.95 -10.32
N LEU A 215 19.45 -24.33 -9.72
CA LEU A 215 19.39 -24.81 -8.35
C LEU A 215 19.97 -26.23 -8.27
N LYS A 216 21.15 -26.39 -7.66
CA LYS A 216 21.71 -27.69 -7.31
C LYS A 216 20.82 -28.35 -6.24
N LYS A 217 20.59 -29.65 -6.37
CA LYS A 217 19.67 -30.50 -5.58
C LYS A 217 19.97 -30.57 -4.06
N ASN A 218 21.07 -29.94 -3.61
CA ASN A 218 21.54 -29.97 -2.22
C ASN A 218 21.96 -28.55 -1.81
N LEU A 219 20.99 -27.67 -1.59
CA LEU A 219 21.20 -26.58 -0.64
C LEU A 219 20.47 -27.00 0.63
N ASP A 220 21.23 -27.53 1.59
CA ASP A 220 20.85 -27.44 2.98
C ASP A 220 20.46 -25.97 3.19
N GLU A 221 19.17 -25.73 3.52
CA GLU A 221 18.70 -24.39 3.89
C GLU A 221 19.52 -24.03 5.13
N GLU A 222 20.60 -23.26 4.92
CA GLU A 222 21.38 -22.71 6.02
C GLU A 222 20.38 -21.91 6.87
N LYS A 223 20.13 -22.37 8.09
CA LYS A 223 19.15 -21.74 8.97
C LYS A 223 19.60 -20.31 9.23
N VAL A 224 19.01 -19.39 8.50
CA VAL A 224 19.35 -17.96 8.59
C VAL A 224 18.96 -17.46 9.98
N ASN A 225 19.93 -17.06 10.75
CA ASN A 225 19.69 -16.44 12.06
C ASN A 225 19.31 -14.96 11.87
N VAL A 226 18.00 -14.69 11.87
CA VAL A 226 17.45 -13.34 11.67
C VAL A 226 18.00 -12.31 12.66
N VAL A 227 18.21 -12.72 13.94
CA VAL A 227 18.75 -11.82 14.97
C VAL A 227 20.19 -11.42 14.65
N LYS A 228 20.98 -12.37 14.15
CA LYS A 228 22.35 -12.09 13.71
C LYS A 228 22.35 -11.15 12.51
N LEU A 229 21.51 -11.41 11.50
CA LEU A 229 21.39 -10.53 10.33
C LEU A 229 21.02 -9.10 10.72
N LEU A 230 20.07 -8.92 11.63
CA LEU A 230 19.69 -7.57 12.08
C LEU A 230 20.84 -6.87 12.83
N LYS A 231 21.64 -7.60 13.63
CA LYS A 231 22.82 -7.02 14.31
C LYS A 231 23.91 -6.60 13.32
N ASP A 232 24.08 -7.40 12.27
CA ASP A 232 25.13 -7.20 11.26
C ASP A 232 24.66 -6.23 10.15
N ALA A 233 23.39 -5.79 10.17
CA ALA A 233 22.81 -4.90 9.16
C ALA A 233 23.57 -3.57 9.05
N PRO A 234 23.79 -3.05 7.82
CA PRO A 234 24.49 -1.79 7.61
C PRO A 234 23.76 -0.62 8.28
N LYS A 235 24.51 0.40 8.70
CA LYS A 235 23.92 1.60 9.34
C LYS A 235 22.84 2.26 8.50
N ALA A 236 22.97 2.22 7.16
CA ALA A 236 21.95 2.72 6.23
C ALA A 236 20.61 2.03 6.42
N PHE A 237 20.57 0.71 6.68
CA PHE A 237 19.34 -0.04 6.95
C PHE A 237 18.53 0.59 8.10
N TRP A 238 19.19 0.89 9.22
CA TRP A 238 18.53 1.46 10.40
C TRP A 238 18.19 2.94 10.24
N THR A 239 19.07 3.72 9.63
CA THR A 239 18.83 5.16 9.44
C THR A 239 17.74 5.42 8.40
N VAL A 240 17.67 4.64 7.32
CA VAL A 240 16.56 4.68 6.37
C VAL A 240 15.27 4.17 7.03
N GLY A 241 15.37 3.12 7.86
CA GLY A 241 14.24 2.63 8.66
C GLY A 241 13.63 3.71 9.57
N LEU A 242 14.47 4.57 10.16
CA LEU A 242 14.02 5.72 10.94
C LEU A 242 13.25 6.74 10.10
N VAL A 243 13.71 7.06 8.89
CA VAL A 243 12.98 7.93 7.96
C VAL A 243 11.63 7.31 7.60
N GLN A 244 11.65 6.02 7.25
CA GLN A 244 10.44 5.26 6.93
C GLN A 244 9.43 5.26 8.08
N PHE A 245 9.90 5.22 9.34
CA PHE A 245 9.02 5.27 10.50
C PHE A 245 8.11 6.51 10.48
N PHE A 246 8.67 7.68 10.28
CA PHE A 246 7.91 8.93 10.24
C PHE A 246 7.04 9.03 8.98
N CYS A 247 7.55 8.60 7.83
CA CYS A 247 6.81 8.64 6.58
C CYS A 247 5.55 7.76 6.63
N TRP A 248 5.68 6.49 7.03
CA TRP A 248 4.56 5.56 7.05
C TRP A 248 3.56 5.89 8.16
N ALA A 249 4.00 6.45 9.27
CA ALA A 249 3.11 6.98 10.30
C ALA A 249 2.27 8.17 9.77
N ALA A 250 2.88 9.07 9.01
CA ALA A 250 2.18 10.18 8.39
C ALA A 250 1.09 9.71 7.41
N PHE A 251 1.42 8.78 6.51
CA PHE A 251 0.45 8.24 5.56
C PHE A 251 -0.64 7.39 6.21
N MET A 252 -0.34 6.74 7.35
CA MET A 252 -1.38 6.06 8.14
C MET A 252 -2.44 7.06 8.63
N TYR A 253 -2.04 8.23 9.12
CA TYR A 253 -2.99 9.26 9.52
C TYR A 253 -3.75 9.85 8.32
N MET A 254 -3.13 9.95 7.15
CA MET A 254 -3.83 10.31 5.92
C MET A 254 -4.99 9.36 5.63
N TRP A 255 -4.74 8.07 5.56
CA TRP A 255 -5.79 7.09 5.26
C TRP A 255 -6.89 7.06 6.33
N THR A 256 -6.51 7.24 7.59
CA THR A 256 -7.45 7.20 8.71
C THR A 256 -8.36 8.42 8.73
N TYR A 257 -7.81 9.61 8.60
CA TYR A 257 -8.52 10.85 8.95
C TYR A 257 -8.91 11.73 7.77
N THR A 258 -8.47 11.47 6.53
CA THR A 258 -8.79 12.33 5.38
C THR A 258 -10.29 12.56 5.20
N ASN A 259 -11.12 11.52 5.31
CA ASN A 259 -12.57 11.66 5.10
C ASN A 259 -13.19 12.66 6.07
N GLY A 260 -12.94 12.48 7.37
CA GLY A 260 -13.45 13.42 8.37
C GLY A 260 -12.82 14.80 8.27
N ALA A 261 -11.51 14.87 7.99
CA ALA A 261 -10.80 16.13 7.84
C ALA A 261 -11.40 17.01 6.73
N ILE A 262 -11.62 16.46 5.54
CA ILE A 262 -12.21 17.25 4.45
C ILE A 262 -13.71 17.48 4.63
N ALA A 263 -14.42 16.58 5.32
CA ALA A 263 -15.80 16.82 5.70
C ALA A 263 -15.92 18.00 6.67
N GLU A 264 -15.02 18.10 7.65
CA GLU A 264 -14.93 19.25 8.58
C GLU A 264 -14.64 20.57 7.86
N THR A 265 -13.68 20.57 6.93
CA THR A 265 -13.19 21.83 6.31
C THR A 265 -14.02 22.29 5.12
N CYS A 266 -14.44 21.39 4.22
CA CYS A 266 -15.14 21.74 2.98
C CYS A 266 -16.67 21.60 3.08
N TRP A 267 -17.17 20.65 3.88
CA TRP A 267 -18.63 20.44 4.05
C TRP A 267 -19.16 20.82 5.42
N GLN A 268 -18.28 21.29 6.32
CA GLN A 268 -18.61 21.80 7.66
C GLN A 268 -19.47 20.81 8.47
N THR A 269 -19.17 19.53 8.37
CA THR A 269 -19.89 18.45 9.05
C THR A 269 -18.93 17.41 9.62
N THR A 270 -19.29 16.86 10.78
CA THR A 270 -18.62 15.70 11.38
C THR A 270 -19.55 14.49 11.44
N ASP A 271 -20.83 14.68 11.11
CA ASP A 271 -21.85 13.64 11.21
C ASP A 271 -21.85 12.74 9.96
N PRO A 272 -21.51 11.45 10.10
CA PRO A 272 -21.50 10.48 9.00
C PRO A 272 -22.87 10.26 8.31
N THR A 273 -23.96 10.66 8.93
CA THR A 273 -25.31 10.52 8.37
C THR A 273 -25.68 11.61 7.37
N THR A 274 -24.87 12.67 7.29
CA THR A 274 -25.14 13.83 6.42
C THR A 274 -24.69 13.61 4.99
N ALA A 275 -25.39 14.25 4.06
CA ALA A 275 -25.01 14.27 2.64
C ALA A 275 -23.60 14.82 2.42
N GLY A 276 -23.21 15.84 3.20
CA GLY A 276 -21.88 16.45 3.11
C GLY A 276 -20.77 15.47 3.47
N TYR A 277 -20.91 14.70 4.54
CA TYR A 277 -19.94 13.71 4.94
C TYR A 277 -19.76 12.61 3.88
N GLN A 278 -20.89 12.15 3.30
CA GLN A 278 -20.86 11.13 2.27
C GLN A 278 -20.31 11.67 0.93
N ALA A 279 -20.54 12.95 0.61
CA ALA A 279 -19.90 13.62 -0.52
C ALA A 279 -18.38 13.76 -0.32
N ALA A 280 -17.95 14.12 0.88
CA ALA A 280 -16.52 14.11 1.25
C ALA A 280 -15.90 12.72 1.05
N GLY A 281 -16.60 11.65 1.43
CA GLY A 281 -16.15 10.27 1.22
C GLY A 281 -15.89 9.92 -0.25
N ASN A 282 -16.74 10.36 -1.17
CA ASN A 282 -16.50 10.20 -2.60
C ASN A 282 -15.30 11.03 -3.06
N TRP A 283 -15.14 12.23 -2.49
CA TRP A 283 -14.05 13.14 -2.82
C TRP A 283 -12.68 12.62 -2.35
N VAL A 284 -12.62 11.85 -1.26
CA VAL A 284 -11.41 11.14 -0.83
C VAL A 284 -10.82 10.30 -1.96
N GLY A 285 -11.63 9.52 -2.64
CA GLY A 285 -11.20 8.72 -3.78
C GLY A 285 -10.61 9.58 -4.90
N VAL A 286 -11.27 10.68 -5.25
CA VAL A 286 -10.77 11.64 -6.25
C VAL A 286 -9.42 12.22 -5.83
N LEU A 287 -9.26 12.61 -4.57
CA LEU A 287 -8.02 13.16 -4.04
C LEU A 287 -6.88 12.14 -4.03
N PHE A 288 -7.15 10.89 -3.70
CA PHE A 288 -6.15 9.82 -3.76
C PHE A 288 -5.75 9.50 -5.21
N ALA A 289 -6.68 9.63 -6.17
CA ALA A 289 -6.37 9.56 -7.59
C ALA A 289 -5.45 10.72 -8.03
N VAL A 290 -5.74 11.94 -7.59
CA VAL A 290 -4.90 13.13 -7.84
C VAL A 290 -3.51 12.96 -7.22
N GLN A 291 -3.42 12.45 -6.00
CA GLN A 291 -2.16 12.10 -5.34
C GLN A 291 -1.36 11.09 -6.17
N ALA A 292 -2.02 10.04 -6.69
CA ALA A 292 -1.35 9.04 -7.53
C ALA A 292 -0.81 9.65 -8.83
N VAL A 293 -1.56 10.53 -9.47
CA VAL A 293 -1.09 11.29 -10.65
C VAL A 293 0.11 12.17 -10.30
N GLY A 294 0.03 12.92 -9.21
CA GLY A 294 1.15 13.73 -8.69
C GLY A 294 2.40 12.89 -8.43
N SER A 295 2.24 11.71 -7.86
CA SER A 295 3.33 10.75 -7.64
C SER A 295 3.99 10.29 -8.95
N VAL A 296 3.20 9.98 -9.98
CA VAL A 296 3.73 9.57 -11.30
C VAL A 296 4.52 10.71 -11.94
N ILE A 297 3.98 11.92 -11.92
CA ILE A 297 4.67 13.11 -12.46
C ILE A 297 6.00 13.33 -11.73
N TRP A 298 5.98 13.26 -10.40
CA TRP A 298 7.19 13.48 -9.60
C TRP A 298 8.22 12.37 -9.78
N ALA A 299 7.80 11.13 -9.99
CA ALA A 299 8.68 10.01 -10.30
C ALA A 299 9.50 10.22 -11.59
N ILE A 300 8.99 11.01 -12.55
CA ILE A 300 9.73 11.40 -13.77
C ILE A 300 10.76 12.50 -13.45
N VAL A 301 10.46 13.39 -12.49
CA VAL A 301 11.35 14.49 -12.08
C VAL A 301 12.49 14.00 -11.20
N LEU A 302 12.19 13.06 -10.31
CA LEU A 302 13.05 12.58 -9.25
C LEU A 302 14.47 12.13 -9.70
N PRO A 303 14.63 11.37 -10.81
CA PRO A 303 15.94 10.94 -11.31
C PRO A 303 16.84 12.09 -11.77
N ASN A 304 16.30 13.27 -12.06
CA ASN A 304 17.08 14.44 -12.49
C ASN A 304 17.81 15.12 -11.33
N ILE A 305 17.47 14.78 -10.07
CA ILE A 305 18.15 15.31 -8.88
C ILE A 305 19.28 14.35 -8.52
N THR A 306 20.51 14.77 -8.73
CA THR A 306 21.70 13.92 -8.58
C THR A 306 21.97 13.48 -7.14
N ASP A 307 21.66 14.31 -6.15
CA ASP A 307 21.78 13.97 -4.74
C ASP A 307 20.49 13.29 -4.24
N ARG A 308 20.54 11.98 -4.03
CA ARG A 308 19.40 11.18 -3.56
C ARG A 308 18.87 11.64 -2.20
N LYS A 309 19.74 12.06 -1.28
CA LYS A 309 19.32 12.54 0.04
C LYS A 309 18.58 13.85 -0.08
N LEU A 310 19.12 14.77 -0.89
CA LEU A 310 18.45 16.04 -1.16
C LEU A 310 17.12 15.82 -1.87
N ALA A 311 17.08 14.96 -2.89
CA ALA A 311 15.85 14.58 -3.60
C ALA A 311 14.80 14.02 -2.64
N TYR A 312 15.20 13.14 -1.74
CA TYR A 312 14.29 12.53 -0.76
C TYR A 312 13.78 13.58 0.24
N SER A 313 14.68 14.38 0.84
CA SER A 313 14.31 15.43 1.80
C SER A 313 13.39 16.50 1.19
N ILE A 314 13.68 16.98 -0.01
CA ILE A 314 12.82 17.95 -0.72
C ILE A 314 11.43 17.37 -0.97
N SER A 315 11.36 16.11 -1.46
CA SER A 315 10.08 15.46 -1.74
C SER A 315 9.21 15.32 -0.49
N LEU A 316 9.80 14.91 0.63
CA LEU A 316 9.11 14.81 1.92
C LEU A 316 8.65 16.20 2.42
N SER A 317 9.48 17.21 2.24
CA SER A 317 9.14 18.60 2.63
C SER A 317 7.98 19.15 1.81
N ILE A 318 7.93 18.89 0.50
CA ILE A 318 6.81 19.26 -0.36
C ILE A 318 5.52 18.60 0.16
N GLY A 319 5.55 17.29 0.41
CA GLY A 319 4.39 16.56 0.95
C GLY A 319 3.98 17.05 2.34
N ALA A 320 4.93 17.42 3.19
CA ALA A 320 4.67 17.98 4.51
C ALA A 320 3.89 19.29 4.40
N VAL A 321 4.30 20.19 3.51
CA VAL A 321 3.56 21.44 3.23
C VAL A 321 2.16 21.10 2.73
N GLY A 322 2.02 20.13 1.82
CA GLY A 322 0.71 19.66 1.36
C GLY A 322 -0.20 19.25 2.52
N PHE A 323 0.26 18.42 3.44
CA PHE A 323 -0.52 18.01 4.61
C PHE A 323 -0.89 19.19 5.50
N CYS A 324 0.05 20.09 5.77
CA CYS A 324 -0.18 21.27 6.61
C CYS A 324 -1.15 22.29 5.98
N MET A 325 -1.33 22.26 4.65
CA MET A 325 -2.30 23.14 3.98
C MET A 325 -3.75 22.70 4.16
N ILE A 326 -4.02 21.41 4.30
CA ILE A 326 -5.39 20.86 4.28
C ILE A 326 -6.33 21.53 5.29
N PRO A 327 -5.95 21.76 6.56
CA PRO A 327 -6.82 22.41 7.55
C PRO A 327 -7.29 23.81 7.17
N PHE A 328 -6.61 24.49 6.26
CA PHE A 328 -6.88 25.85 5.84
C PHE A 328 -7.64 25.95 4.51
N VAL A 329 -7.91 24.83 3.88
CA VAL A 329 -8.61 24.77 2.59
C VAL A 329 -10.06 24.44 2.80
N SER A 330 -10.95 25.38 2.41
CA SER A 330 -12.41 25.22 2.53
C SER A 330 -13.09 24.85 1.19
N ASP A 331 -12.40 24.98 0.08
CA ASP A 331 -12.91 24.62 -1.24
C ASP A 331 -12.39 23.24 -1.67
N GLN A 332 -13.31 22.37 -2.05
CA GLN A 332 -12.97 20.97 -2.42
C GLN A 332 -12.01 20.87 -3.61
N TYR A 333 -12.07 21.79 -4.59
CA TYR A 333 -11.20 21.77 -5.78
C TYR A 333 -9.79 22.26 -5.44
N MET A 334 -9.65 23.17 -4.49
CA MET A 334 -8.34 23.64 -4.02
C MET A 334 -7.56 22.55 -3.29
N LEU A 335 -8.23 21.49 -2.82
CA LEU A 335 -7.56 20.31 -2.25
C LEU A 335 -6.69 19.55 -3.25
N PHE A 336 -6.87 19.75 -4.57
CA PHE A 336 -5.99 19.13 -5.56
C PHE A 336 -4.53 19.54 -5.39
N ILE A 337 -4.27 20.80 -5.01
CA ILE A 337 -2.89 21.30 -4.81
C ILE A 337 -2.17 20.50 -3.71
N PRO A 338 -2.66 20.45 -2.45
CA PRO A 338 -2.01 19.70 -1.40
C PRO A 338 -1.89 18.19 -1.72
N TYR A 339 -2.87 17.58 -2.40
CA TYR A 339 -2.78 16.17 -2.72
C TYR A 339 -1.77 15.84 -3.83
N VAL A 340 -1.56 16.73 -4.82
CA VAL A 340 -0.43 16.62 -5.76
C VAL A 340 0.90 16.70 -5.00
N MET A 341 1.04 17.63 -4.05
CA MET A 341 2.24 17.78 -3.23
C MET A 341 2.51 16.55 -2.35
N ILE A 342 1.47 15.96 -1.76
CA ILE A 342 1.56 14.70 -1.01
C ILE A 342 2.01 13.55 -1.94
N GLY A 343 1.57 13.57 -3.20
CA GLY A 343 2.03 12.64 -4.23
C GLY A 343 3.54 12.67 -4.45
N CYS A 344 4.18 13.84 -4.36
CA CYS A 344 5.64 13.96 -4.45
C CYS A 344 6.35 13.19 -3.31
N ALA A 345 5.87 13.31 -2.08
CA ALA A 345 6.40 12.56 -0.95
C ALA A 345 6.17 11.05 -1.13
N TRP A 346 5.00 10.65 -1.61
CA TRP A 346 4.67 9.25 -1.88
C TRP A 346 5.63 8.62 -2.89
N ALA A 347 5.92 9.28 -4.00
CA ALA A 347 6.88 8.80 -5.00
C ALA A 347 8.27 8.55 -4.41
N ALA A 348 8.79 9.52 -3.67
CA ALA A 348 10.11 9.43 -3.07
C ALA A 348 10.19 8.36 -1.96
N MET A 349 9.15 8.25 -1.14
CA MET A 349 9.06 7.30 -0.04
C MET A 349 9.00 5.85 -0.53
N LEU A 350 8.47 5.60 -1.73
CA LEU A 350 8.47 4.27 -2.33
C LEU A 350 9.80 3.93 -3.03
N ALA A 351 10.47 4.90 -3.63
CA ALA A 351 11.66 4.66 -4.44
C ALA A 351 12.97 4.76 -3.66
N MET A 352 13.17 5.85 -2.90
CA MET A 352 14.47 6.18 -2.30
C MET A 352 14.94 5.19 -1.23
N PRO A 353 14.11 4.72 -0.30
CA PRO A 353 14.54 3.77 0.73
C PRO A 353 15.11 2.49 0.15
N PHE A 354 14.41 1.90 -0.82
CA PHE A 354 14.87 0.68 -1.45
C PHE A 354 16.16 0.90 -2.25
N ALA A 355 16.28 2.01 -2.98
CA ALA A 355 17.50 2.34 -3.72
C ALA A 355 18.71 2.51 -2.78
N ILE A 356 18.56 3.17 -1.64
CA ILE A 356 19.65 3.39 -0.68
C ILE A 356 19.99 2.09 0.04
N VAL A 357 19.00 1.32 0.48
CA VAL A 357 19.22 0.08 1.25
C VAL A 357 19.81 -1.02 0.38
N THR A 358 19.36 -1.20 -0.86
CA THR A 358 19.93 -2.19 -1.79
C THR A 358 21.40 -1.90 -2.06
N ASN A 359 21.76 -0.64 -2.31
CA ASN A 359 23.17 -0.25 -2.47
C ASN A 359 24.02 -0.51 -1.21
N ALA A 360 23.44 -0.29 -0.03
CA ALA A 360 24.14 -0.52 1.24
C ALA A 360 24.31 -2.01 1.56
N LEU A 361 23.42 -2.87 1.04
CA LEU A 361 23.45 -4.32 1.22
C LEU A 361 24.33 -5.04 0.19
N GLU A 362 24.90 -4.32 -0.77
CA GLU A 362 25.79 -4.90 -1.75
C GLU A 362 27.02 -5.55 -1.05
N GLY A 363 27.23 -6.83 -1.31
CA GLY A 363 28.28 -7.62 -0.66
C GLY A 363 27.95 -8.24 0.70
N TYR A 364 26.76 -8.01 1.28
CA TYR A 364 26.39 -8.59 2.58
C TYR A 364 25.86 -10.03 2.51
N GLY A 365 25.54 -10.55 1.31
CA GLY A 365 24.81 -11.82 1.18
C GLY A 365 23.37 -11.73 1.69
N HIS A 366 22.56 -12.75 1.43
CA HIS A 366 21.15 -12.83 1.91
C HIS A 366 20.28 -11.58 1.67
N MET A 367 20.54 -10.85 0.57
CA MET A 367 19.84 -9.58 0.25
C MET A 367 18.32 -9.71 0.29
N GLY A 368 17.76 -10.82 -0.20
CA GLY A 368 16.32 -11.06 -0.17
C GLY A 368 15.76 -11.12 1.25
N VAL A 369 16.49 -11.71 2.20
CA VAL A 369 16.09 -11.76 3.61
C VAL A 369 16.13 -10.37 4.23
N TYR A 370 17.19 -9.60 3.95
CA TYR A 370 17.30 -8.21 4.42
C TYR A 370 16.15 -7.34 3.90
N LEU A 371 15.78 -7.47 2.62
CA LEU A 371 14.66 -6.71 2.05
C LEU A 371 13.31 -7.15 2.64
N GLY A 372 13.15 -8.44 2.96
CA GLY A 372 12.00 -8.93 3.70
C GLY A 372 11.91 -8.34 5.10
N LEU A 373 13.03 -8.27 5.83
CA LEU A 373 13.11 -7.63 7.15
C LEU A 373 12.89 -6.12 7.05
N PHE A 374 13.35 -5.49 5.98
CA PHE A 374 13.12 -4.07 5.72
C PHE A 374 11.65 -3.74 5.54
N ASN A 375 10.82 -4.68 5.08
CA ASN A 375 9.35 -4.49 5.07
C ASN A 375 8.78 -4.22 6.47
N GLY A 376 9.44 -4.68 7.54
CA GLY A 376 9.10 -4.32 8.91
C GLY A 376 9.16 -2.81 9.18
N THR A 377 10.05 -2.08 8.51
CA THR A 377 10.14 -0.61 8.61
C THR A 377 8.96 0.12 7.96
N ILE A 378 8.14 -0.60 7.21
CA ILE A 378 6.88 -0.13 6.62
C ILE A 378 5.72 -0.42 7.57
N CYS A 379 5.58 -1.66 8.01
CA CYS A 379 4.41 -2.11 8.75
C CYS A 379 4.43 -1.71 10.23
N ILE A 380 5.59 -1.74 10.88
CA ILE A 380 5.71 -1.40 12.32
C ILE A 380 5.28 0.05 12.59
N PRO A 381 5.76 1.08 11.84
CA PRO A 381 5.29 2.44 12.05
C PRO A 381 3.80 2.64 11.77
N GLN A 382 3.24 1.92 10.80
CA GLN A 382 1.80 1.94 10.54
C GLN A 382 1.00 1.40 11.73
N ILE A 383 1.41 0.28 12.30
CA ILE A 383 0.79 -0.30 13.50
C ILE A 383 0.94 0.67 14.69
N ALA A 384 2.13 1.24 14.90
CA ALA A 384 2.38 2.19 15.98
C ALA A 384 1.53 3.46 15.84
N ALA A 385 1.47 4.03 14.64
CA ALA A 385 0.65 5.21 14.35
C ALA A 385 -0.85 4.91 14.53
N ALA A 386 -1.32 3.77 14.07
CA ALA A 386 -2.71 3.36 14.24
C ALA A 386 -3.05 3.13 15.72
N ALA A 387 -2.17 2.51 16.50
CA ALA A 387 -2.37 2.28 17.93
C ALA A 387 -2.36 3.59 18.75
N LEU A 388 -1.52 4.54 18.37
CA LEU A 388 -1.39 5.83 19.06
C LEU A 388 -2.37 6.89 18.52
N GLY A 389 -2.95 6.68 17.34
CA GLY A 389 -3.73 7.70 16.63
C GLY A 389 -4.91 8.27 17.44
N GLY A 390 -5.66 7.42 18.14
CA GLY A 390 -6.75 7.87 19.00
C GLY A 390 -6.28 8.73 20.17
N ILE A 391 -5.13 8.41 20.77
CA ILE A 391 -4.53 9.19 21.87
C ILE A 391 -4.07 10.55 21.31
N VAL A 392 -3.35 10.57 20.20
CA VAL A 392 -2.89 11.79 19.56
C VAL A 392 -4.08 12.69 19.19
N PHE A 393 -5.13 12.10 18.59
CA PHE A 393 -6.36 12.79 18.22
C PHE A 393 -6.99 13.55 19.41
N GLN A 394 -7.09 12.90 20.58
CA GLN A 394 -7.61 13.54 21.79
C GLN A 394 -6.70 14.67 22.29
N LEU A 395 -5.38 14.45 22.29
CA LEU A 395 -4.40 15.43 22.78
C LEU A 395 -4.37 16.72 21.96
N ILE A 396 -4.64 16.65 20.65
CA ILE A 396 -4.63 17.84 19.76
C ILE A 396 -5.99 18.55 19.67
N GLY A 397 -6.99 18.13 20.46
CA GLY A 397 -8.28 18.82 20.52
C GLY A 397 -9.42 18.15 19.71
N GLY A 398 -9.23 16.96 19.16
CA GLY A 398 -10.28 16.13 18.60
C GLY A 398 -10.82 16.57 17.23
N ARG A 399 -10.04 17.33 16.45
CA ARG A 399 -10.35 17.67 15.06
C ARG A 399 -9.59 16.79 14.10
N GLN A 400 -10.27 16.19 13.12
CA GLN A 400 -9.65 15.26 12.18
C GLN A 400 -8.69 15.98 11.21
N CYS A 401 -8.99 17.23 10.84
CA CYS A 401 -8.11 18.03 10.00
C CYS A 401 -6.75 18.32 10.70
N ASP A 402 -6.71 18.43 12.02
CA ASP A 402 -5.47 18.66 12.76
C ASP A 402 -4.58 17.39 12.77
N MET A 403 -5.16 16.21 12.64
CA MET A 403 -4.39 14.95 12.45
C MET A 403 -3.60 14.94 11.14
N LEU A 404 -4.09 15.61 10.09
CA LEU A 404 -3.34 15.76 8.84
C LEU A 404 -2.19 16.76 9.01
N MET A 405 -2.33 17.77 9.88
CA MET A 405 -1.20 18.62 10.27
C MET A 405 -0.13 17.83 11.02
N VAL A 406 -0.53 16.92 11.92
CA VAL A 406 0.41 16.01 12.60
C VAL A 406 1.13 15.14 11.55
N ALA A 407 0.44 14.63 10.54
CA ALA A 407 1.06 13.90 9.43
C ALA A 407 2.12 14.76 8.71
N GLY A 408 1.82 16.04 8.47
CA GLY A 408 2.80 16.99 7.92
C GLY A 408 4.03 17.14 8.80
N ILE A 409 3.85 17.30 10.11
CA ILE A 409 4.96 17.41 11.09
C ILE A 409 5.82 16.13 11.08
N LEU A 410 5.19 14.95 11.02
CA LEU A 410 5.93 13.67 10.92
C LEU A 410 6.77 13.62 9.64
N LEU A 411 6.26 14.10 8.50
CA LEU A 411 7.05 14.17 7.27
C LEU A 411 8.21 15.18 7.37
N VAL A 412 8.05 16.30 8.07
CA VAL A 412 9.16 17.24 8.34
C VAL A 412 10.25 16.54 9.15
N ILE A 413 9.87 15.82 10.20
CA ILE A 413 10.84 15.05 11.01
C ILE A 413 11.52 13.99 10.12
N GLY A 414 10.77 13.28 9.27
CA GLY A 414 11.31 12.35 8.30
C GLY A 414 12.31 13.00 7.35
N ALA A 415 11.98 14.19 6.82
CA ALA A 415 12.87 14.96 5.93
C ALA A 415 14.19 15.36 6.60
N ILE A 416 14.14 15.73 7.88
CA ILE A 416 15.33 16.03 8.69
C ILE A 416 16.13 14.75 8.93
N CYS A 417 15.49 13.63 9.26
CA CYS A 417 16.15 12.36 9.48
C CYS A 417 16.88 11.84 8.23
N VAL A 418 16.50 12.24 7.02
CA VAL A 418 17.21 11.89 5.78
C VAL A 418 18.68 12.31 5.84
N PHE A 419 19.01 13.43 6.49
CA PHE A 419 20.41 13.91 6.59
C PHE A 419 21.31 13.01 7.44
N VAL A 420 20.73 12.20 8.34
CA VAL A 420 21.46 11.20 9.13
C VAL A 420 21.80 9.95 8.29
N VAL A 421 21.10 9.71 7.19
CA VAL A 421 21.32 8.56 6.31
C VAL A 421 22.72 8.65 5.68
N LYS A 422 23.49 7.58 5.78
CA LYS A 422 24.77 7.43 5.07
C LYS A 422 24.53 6.69 3.76
N ASP A 423 24.34 7.43 2.68
CA ASP A 423 24.27 6.88 1.33
C ASP A 423 25.66 6.70 0.76
N ARG A 424 25.94 5.55 0.13
CA ARG A 424 27.14 5.36 -0.68
C ARG A 424 26.87 6.00 -2.03
N THR A 425 27.59 7.05 -2.38
CA THR A 425 27.50 7.66 -3.70
C THR A 425 27.98 6.67 -4.77
N LEU A 426 27.41 6.73 -5.97
CA LEU A 426 27.81 5.90 -7.13
C LEU A 426 29.33 5.91 -7.33
N LYS A 427 30.00 7.06 -7.16
CA LYS A 427 31.47 7.17 -7.21
C LYS A 427 32.22 6.32 -6.18
N GLN A 428 31.63 6.05 -5.02
CA GLN A 428 32.24 5.18 -4.00
C GLN A 428 32.00 3.70 -4.30
N VAL A 429 30.91 3.36 -5.01
CA VAL A 429 30.64 2.00 -5.48
C VAL A 429 31.58 1.65 -6.63
N GLU A 430 31.77 2.54 -7.61
CA GLU A 430 32.75 2.38 -8.72
C GLU A 430 34.18 2.21 -8.22
N SER A 431 34.58 2.94 -7.19
CA SER A 431 35.92 2.81 -6.61
C SER A 431 36.15 1.53 -5.80
N SER A 432 35.07 0.88 -5.34
CA SER A 432 35.15 -0.37 -4.55
C SER A 432 35.11 -1.64 -5.38
N ASN A 433 34.77 -1.58 -6.67
CA ASN A 433 34.69 -2.76 -7.54
C ASN A 433 35.32 -2.53 -8.94
N PRO A 434 36.67 -2.54 -9.04
CA PRO A 434 37.36 -2.31 -10.31
C PRO A 434 37.16 -3.39 -11.38
N LYS A 435 36.41 -4.46 -11.10
CA LYS A 435 36.13 -5.54 -12.06
C LYS A 435 34.87 -5.31 -12.91
N GLN A 436 34.04 -4.31 -12.60
CA GLN A 436 32.80 -4.04 -13.35
C GLN A 436 33.07 -3.30 -14.67
N GLU A 437 34.18 -2.57 -14.81
CA GLU A 437 34.57 -1.92 -16.09
C GLU A 437 34.89 -2.90 -17.23
N LEU A 438 35.15 -4.18 -16.91
CA LEU A 438 35.50 -5.20 -17.91
C LEU A 438 34.30 -5.85 -18.62
N TYR A 439 33.07 -5.57 -18.22
CA TYR A 439 31.84 -6.16 -18.80
C TYR A 439 30.97 -5.17 -19.59
N GLU A 440 31.36 -3.89 -19.64
CA GLU A 440 30.63 -2.85 -20.41
C GLU A 440 31.38 -2.41 -21.70
N MET A 441 32.48 -3.10 -22.09
CA MET A 441 33.13 -2.91 -23.39
C MET A 441 32.69 -3.94 -24.43
#